data_abe681b24d1fb7fa16776f8b1cbc10f4
#
_entry.id   abe681b24d1fb7fa16776f8b1cbc10f4
#
_cell.length_a   1.000
_cell.length_b   1.000
_cell.length_c   1.000
_cell.angle_alpha   90.00
_cell.angle_beta   90.00
_cell.angle_gamma   90.00
#
_symmetry.space_group_name_H-M   'P 1'
#
loop_
_entity.id
_entity.type
_entity.pdbx_description
1 polymer ?
#
loop_
_entity_poly.entity_id
_entity_poly.type
_entity_poly.pdbx_seq_one_letter_code
_entity_poly.pdbx_strand_id
1 'polypeptide(L)'
;MQNAEIFEKCIFINDLLNDNKKRDARNEVIKLLDKLQGDKRSYIPFLNHLIREVGLFPYMSLEHADWQDRFVYEAFKSNVGEQDNRVLHIEQSQVLKQLLKGDSIAVSAPTSFGKSFIVDAFIAIKKPKIVVLIGPTVALADESRRRLQ
;
A
#
# COMPACT_ATOMS: atom_id res chain seq x y z
N MET A 1 13.09 9.90 -18.31
CA MET A 1 12.84 11.25 -17.79
C MET A 1 14.13 11.82 -17.24
N GLN A 2 14.45 13.10 -17.50
CA GLN A 2 15.62 13.74 -16.88
C GLN A 2 15.32 14.10 -15.42
N ASN A 3 16.31 14.08 -14.55
CA ASN A 3 16.14 14.38 -13.12
C ASN A 3 15.46 15.75 -12.86
N ALA A 4 15.72 16.74 -13.72
CA ALA A 4 15.09 18.06 -13.63
C ALA A 4 13.56 17.98 -13.81
N GLU A 5 13.09 17.20 -14.78
CA GLU A 5 11.64 17.02 -15.03
C GLU A 5 10.95 16.29 -13.87
N ILE A 6 11.62 15.29 -13.26
CA ILE A 6 11.11 14.60 -12.07
C ILE A 6 11.00 15.59 -10.92
N PHE A 7 12.02 16.42 -10.72
CA PHE A 7 12.05 17.41 -9.64
C PHE A 7 10.93 18.46 -9.77
N GLU A 8 10.70 19.00 -10.97
CA GLU A 8 9.58 19.94 -11.22
C GLU A 8 8.23 19.31 -10.91
N LYS A 9 8.03 18.04 -11.29
CA LYS A 9 6.81 17.30 -10.94
C LYS A 9 6.68 17.11 -9.43
N CYS A 10 7.76 16.84 -8.74
CA CYS A 10 7.75 16.71 -7.29
C CYS A 10 7.39 18.04 -6.59
N ILE A 11 7.87 19.18 -7.09
CA ILE A 11 7.47 20.51 -6.57
C ILE A 11 5.97 20.69 -6.73
N PHE A 12 5.42 20.45 -7.92
CA PHE A 12 3.98 20.55 -8.16
C PHE A 12 3.16 19.67 -7.21
N ILE A 13 3.59 18.43 -6.97
CA ILE A 13 2.91 17.52 -6.04
C ILE A 13 2.98 18.05 -4.61
N ASN A 14 4.13 18.61 -4.21
CA ASN A 14 4.29 19.20 -2.89
C ASN A 14 3.37 20.42 -2.69
N ASP A 15 3.17 21.25 -3.70
CA ASP A 15 2.23 22.38 -3.65
C ASP A 15 0.80 21.88 -3.46
N LEU A 16 0.40 20.79 -4.12
CA LEU A 16 -0.89 20.15 -3.88
C LEU A 16 -1.07 19.66 -2.43
N LEU A 17 -0.01 19.13 -1.83
CA LEU A 17 -0.03 18.72 -0.42
C LEU A 17 -0.17 19.92 0.52
N ASN A 18 0.55 21.00 0.26
CA ASN A 18 0.46 22.27 1.01
C ASN A 18 -0.94 22.89 0.93
N ASP A 19 -1.62 22.74 -0.21
CA ASP A 19 -3.00 23.15 -0.45
C ASP A 19 -4.05 22.19 0.18
N ASN A 20 -3.64 21.18 0.94
CA ASN A 20 -4.51 20.11 1.47
C ASN A 20 -5.24 19.28 0.40
N LYS A 21 -4.79 19.31 -0.85
CA LYS A 21 -5.33 18.52 -1.98
C LYS A 21 -4.68 17.12 -2.03
N LYS A 22 -4.71 16.39 -0.92
CA LYS A 22 -4.00 15.10 -0.76
C LYS A 22 -4.41 14.05 -1.79
N ARG A 23 -5.68 14.02 -2.20
CA ARG A 23 -6.18 13.10 -3.23
C ARG A 23 -5.55 13.37 -4.59
N ASP A 24 -5.46 14.64 -4.97
CA ASP A 24 -4.88 15.07 -6.25
C ASP A 24 -3.36 14.82 -6.24
N ALA A 25 -2.68 15.16 -5.15
CA ALA A 25 -1.27 14.84 -4.95
C ALA A 25 -1.00 13.34 -5.11
N ARG A 26 -1.83 12.47 -4.50
CA ARG A 26 -1.72 11.01 -4.64
C ARG A 26 -1.87 10.57 -6.10
N ASN A 27 -2.83 11.10 -6.81
CA ASN A 27 -3.04 10.78 -8.23
C ASN A 27 -1.83 11.18 -9.09
N GLU A 28 -1.23 12.34 -8.82
CA GLU A 28 -0.04 12.80 -9.54
C GLU A 28 1.20 11.95 -9.20
N VAL A 29 1.36 11.53 -7.95
CA VAL A 29 2.41 10.56 -7.57
C VAL A 29 2.23 9.26 -8.35
N ILE A 30 1.01 8.71 -8.41
CA ILE A 30 0.75 7.46 -9.17
C ILE A 30 1.11 7.63 -10.65
N LYS A 31 0.71 8.75 -11.29
CA LYS A 31 1.06 9.05 -12.68
C LYS A 31 2.59 9.17 -12.89
N LEU A 32 3.28 9.74 -11.92
CA LEU A 32 4.74 9.86 -11.98
C LEU A 32 5.42 8.49 -11.85
N LEU A 33 4.96 7.66 -10.91
CA LEU A 33 5.45 6.30 -10.73
C LEU A 33 5.21 5.42 -11.97
N ASP A 34 4.04 5.55 -12.61
CA ASP A 34 3.71 4.86 -13.85
C ASP A 34 4.67 5.25 -14.98
N LYS A 35 4.96 6.54 -15.14
CA LYS A 35 5.94 7.03 -16.12
C LYS A 35 7.37 6.51 -15.88
N LEU A 36 7.75 6.33 -14.62
CA LEU A 36 9.05 5.77 -14.24
C LEU A 36 9.10 4.24 -14.39
N GLN A 37 7.97 3.58 -14.71
CA GLN A 37 7.84 2.14 -14.93
C GLN A 37 8.44 1.29 -13.79
N GLY A 38 8.40 1.82 -12.57
CA GLY A 38 8.95 1.16 -11.38
C GLY A 38 10.49 1.11 -11.32
N ASP A 39 11.19 1.84 -12.18
CA ASP A 39 12.65 1.98 -12.08
C ASP A 39 13.02 2.83 -10.86
N LYS A 40 13.17 2.14 -9.73
CA LYS A 40 13.48 2.76 -8.43
C LYS A 40 14.85 3.46 -8.40
N ARG A 41 15.75 3.17 -9.35
CA ARG A 41 17.04 3.88 -9.47
C ARG A 41 16.87 5.33 -9.92
N SER A 42 15.78 5.62 -10.59
CA SER A 42 15.40 6.98 -10.99
C SER A 42 14.74 7.78 -9.87
N TYR A 43 14.52 7.18 -8.68
CA TYR A 43 13.88 7.87 -7.58
C TYR A 43 14.88 8.79 -6.89
N ILE A 44 14.54 10.06 -6.86
CA ILE A 44 15.25 11.06 -6.04
C ILE A 44 14.68 11.01 -4.60
N PRO A 45 15.45 11.39 -3.57
CA PRO A 45 14.98 11.38 -2.18
C PRO A 45 13.66 12.13 -1.97
N PHE A 46 13.47 13.23 -2.70
CA PHE A 46 12.25 14.03 -2.62
C PHE A 46 11.01 13.27 -3.11
N LEU A 47 11.13 12.47 -4.17
CA LEU A 47 10.02 11.61 -4.63
C LEU A 47 9.67 10.57 -3.55
N ASN A 48 10.67 9.99 -2.90
CA ASN A 48 10.44 9.01 -1.84
C ASN A 48 9.66 9.62 -0.67
N HIS A 49 10.02 10.85 -0.28
CA HIS A 49 9.27 11.63 0.71
C HIS A 49 7.79 11.83 0.30
N LEU A 50 7.52 12.22 -0.96
CA LEU A 50 6.16 12.41 -1.45
C LEU A 50 5.35 11.11 -1.46
N ILE A 51 5.96 9.99 -1.84
CA ILE A 51 5.35 8.65 -1.78
C ILE A 51 4.90 8.35 -0.35
N ARG A 52 5.73 8.68 0.64
CA ARG A 52 5.41 8.54 2.07
C ARG A 52 4.24 9.42 2.47
N GLU A 53 4.27 10.71 2.12
CA GLU A 53 3.22 11.68 2.49
C GLU A 53 1.83 11.31 1.95
N VAL A 54 1.78 10.72 0.76
CA VAL A 54 0.52 10.23 0.18
C VAL A 54 0.15 8.80 0.60
N GLY A 55 0.96 8.13 1.43
CA GLY A 55 0.68 6.81 1.99
C GLY A 55 0.83 5.64 1.01
N LEU A 56 1.66 5.80 -0.01
CA LEU A 56 1.93 4.78 -1.03
C LEU A 56 3.19 3.95 -0.68
N PHE A 57 3.34 3.54 0.58
CA PHE A 57 4.53 2.91 1.14
C PHE A 57 5.11 1.73 0.34
N PRO A 58 4.33 0.84 -0.31
CA PRO A 58 4.86 -0.25 -1.12
C PRO A 58 5.76 0.20 -2.28
N TYR A 59 5.60 1.43 -2.72
CA TYR A 59 6.35 1.99 -3.85
C TYR A 59 7.63 2.71 -3.44
N MET A 60 7.92 2.83 -2.14
CA MET A 60 9.14 3.50 -1.66
C MET A 60 10.40 2.75 -2.12
N SER A 61 11.44 3.51 -2.44
CA SER A 61 12.77 2.97 -2.70
C SER A 61 13.59 3.00 -1.41
N LEU A 62 14.11 1.84 -0.99
CA LEU A 62 14.97 1.76 0.20
C LEU A 62 16.44 2.05 -0.10
N GLU A 63 16.84 2.12 -1.37
CA GLU A 63 18.21 2.36 -1.79
C GLU A 63 18.69 3.75 -1.37
N HIS A 64 17.81 4.76 -1.49
CA HIS A 64 18.09 6.16 -1.15
C HIS A 64 17.23 6.66 0.01
N ALA A 65 16.62 5.74 0.76
CA ALA A 65 15.74 6.07 1.88
C ALA A 65 16.54 6.55 3.10
N ASP A 66 16.09 7.64 3.69
CA ASP A 66 16.54 8.07 5.00
C ASP A 66 16.02 7.14 6.11
N TRP A 67 16.42 7.39 7.35
CA TRP A 67 16.00 6.57 8.48
C TRP A 67 14.47 6.66 8.75
N GLN A 68 13.85 7.80 8.47
CA GLN A 68 12.41 8.00 8.64
C GLN A 68 11.62 7.19 7.62
N ASP A 69 12.06 7.21 6.36
CA ASP A 69 11.46 6.43 5.29
C ASP A 69 11.58 4.92 5.56
N ARG A 70 12.75 4.47 6.00
CA ARG A 70 12.98 3.07 6.40
C ARG A 70 12.10 2.65 7.56
N PHE A 71 11.99 3.50 8.58
CA PHE A 71 11.14 3.25 9.75
C PHE A 71 9.66 3.10 9.33
N VAL A 72 9.15 4.03 8.52
CA VAL A 72 7.76 3.96 8.02
C VAL A 72 7.55 2.71 7.18
N TYR A 73 8.46 2.40 6.26
CA TYR A 73 8.37 1.20 5.44
C TYR A 73 8.27 -0.07 6.29
N GLU A 74 9.13 -0.23 7.29
CA GLU A 74 9.10 -1.37 8.21
C GLU A 74 7.84 -1.39 9.07
N ALA A 75 7.36 -0.23 9.54
CA ALA A 75 6.15 -0.13 10.36
C ALA A 75 4.86 -0.54 9.61
N PHE A 76 4.85 -0.46 8.28
CA PHE A 76 3.73 -0.86 7.44
C PHE A 76 3.91 -2.22 6.78
N LYS A 77 4.98 -2.95 7.09
CA LYS A 77 5.11 -4.35 6.73
C LYS A 77 4.06 -5.18 7.46
N SER A 78 3.44 -6.10 6.73
CA SER A 78 2.54 -7.10 7.28
C SER A 78 3.05 -8.48 6.90
N ASN A 79 3.17 -9.35 7.88
CA ASN A 79 3.52 -10.76 7.66
C ASN A 79 2.25 -11.49 7.21
N VAL A 80 2.20 -11.92 5.97
CA VAL A 80 1.05 -12.59 5.33
C VAL A 80 1.30 -14.09 5.16
N GLY A 81 2.30 -14.63 5.80
CA GLY A 81 2.71 -16.03 5.71
C GLY A 81 4.23 -16.17 5.88
N GLU A 82 4.74 -17.40 5.86
CA GLU A 82 6.13 -17.69 6.20
C GLU A 82 7.18 -17.03 5.27
N GLN A 83 6.79 -16.54 4.09
CA GLN A 83 7.74 -16.03 3.09
C GLN A 83 7.37 -14.65 2.47
N ASP A 84 6.26 -14.03 2.81
CA ASP A 84 5.78 -12.86 2.07
C ASP A 84 5.49 -11.66 3.01
N ASN A 85 6.54 -10.92 3.36
CA ASN A 85 6.41 -9.64 4.04
C ASN A 85 6.05 -8.56 3.04
N ARG A 86 4.78 -8.22 2.92
CA ARG A 86 4.31 -7.12 2.05
C ARG A 86 4.07 -5.86 2.86
N VAL A 87 4.40 -4.74 2.25
CA VAL A 87 4.13 -3.43 2.81
C VAL A 87 2.70 -3.01 2.43
N LEU A 88 1.93 -2.56 3.40
CA LEU A 88 0.56 -2.10 3.21
C LEU A 88 0.51 -0.62 2.83
N HIS A 89 -0.43 -0.25 1.99
CA HIS A 89 -0.86 1.14 1.88
C HIS A 89 -1.52 1.61 3.18
N ILE A 90 -1.54 2.92 3.40
CA ILE A 90 -2.08 3.48 4.64
C ILE A 90 -3.54 3.06 4.90
N GLU A 91 -4.37 3.07 3.86
CA GLU A 91 -5.78 2.69 3.96
C GLU A 91 -5.95 1.19 4.27
N GLN A 92 -5.13 0.33 3.66
CA GLN A 92 -5.13 -1.10 3.95
C GLN A 92 -4.73 -1.38 5.40
N SER A 93 -3.71 -0.68 5.89
CA SER A 93 -3.27 -0.79 7.28
C SER A 93 -4.35 -0.34 8.27
N GLN A 94 -5.09 0.72 7.96
CA GLN A 94 -6.21 1.19 8.79
C GLN A 94 -7.32 0.14 8.90
N VAL A 95 -7.71 -0.46 7.77
CA VAL A 95 -8.70 -1.53 7.72
C VAL A 95 -8.23 -2.75 8.53
N LEU A 96 -6.98 -3.17 8.34
CA LEU A 96 -6.41 -4.30 9.08
C LEU A 96 -6.38 -4.04 10.59
N LYS A 97 -5.99 -2.82 11.01
CA LYS A 97 -5.99 -2.44 12.43
C LYS A 97 -7.37 -2.51 13.07
N GLN A 98 -8.43 -2.10 12.36
CA GLN A 98 -9.81 -2.21 12.85
C GLN A 98 -10.22 -3.67 13.01
N LEU A 99 -9.94 -4.53 12.01
CA LEU A 99 -10.18 -5.96 12.11
C LEU A 99 -9.45 -6.60 13.30
N LEU A 100 -8.19 -6.23 13.53
CA LEU A 100 -7.38 -6.75 14.63
C LEU A 100 -7.91 -6.35 16.01
N LYS A 101 -8.60 -5.19 16.11
CA LYS A 101 -9.31 -4.76 17.32
C LYS A 101 -10.59 -5.57 17.58
N GLY A 102 -11.09 -6.29 16.60
CA GLY A 102 -12.31 -7.07 16.69
C GLY A 102 -13.55 -6.33 16.16
N ASP A 103 -13.37 -5.21 15.47
CA ASP A 103 -14.46 -4.46 14.88
C ASP A 103 -15.08 -5.22 13.70
N SER A 104 -16.41 -5.12 13.56
CA SER A 104 -17.12 -5.53 12.34
C SER A 104 -17.07 -4.37 11.34
N ILE A 105 -16.55 -4.62 10.14
CA ILE A 105 -16.35 -3.57 9.15
C ILE A 105 -16.96 -3.92 7.80
N ALA A 106 -17.40 -2.91 7.08
CA ALA A 106 -17.77 -3.00 5.67
C ALA A 106 -16.80 -2.16 4.84
N VAL A 107 -16.18 -2.78 3.81
CA VAL A 107 -15.20 -2.12 2.95
C VAL A 107 -15.73 -2.02 1.53
N SER A 108 -16.01 -0.80 1.09
CA SER A 108 -16.30 -0.49 -0.32
C SER A 108 -15.04 0.09 -0.97
N ALA A 109 -14.46 -0.65 -1.89
CA ALA A 109 -13.23 -0.26 -2.57
C ALA A 109 -13.10 -0.98 -3.93
N PRO A 110 -12.34 -0.42 -4.89
CA PRO A 110 -12.05 -1.07 -6.17
C PRO A 110 -11.46 -2.47 -6.01
N THR A 111 -11.51 -3.29 -7.07
CA THR A 111 -10.91 -4.64 -7.06
C THR A 111 -9.41 -4.60 -6.80
N SER A 112 -8.72 -3.58 -7.34
CA SER A 112 -7.27 -3.35 -7.16
C SER A 112 -6.86 -2.91 -5.75
N PHE A 113 -7.81 -2.63 -4.85
CA PHE A 113 -7.50 -2.21 -3.46
C PHE A 113 -6.80 -3.29 -2.63
N GLY A 114 -6.87 -4.55 -3.04
CA GLY A 114 -6.25 -5.64 -2.28
C GLY A 114 -7.06 -6.09 -1.05
N LYS A 115 -8.40 -6.06 -1.14
CA LYS A 115 -9.30 -6.53 -0.05
C LYS A 115 -8.97 -7.94 0.41
N SER A 116 -8.73 -8.85 -0.52
CA SER A 116 -8.36 -10.24 -0.22
C SER A 116 -7.06 -10.34 0.57
N PHE A 117 -6.08 -9.51 0.22
CA PHE A 117 -4.81 -9.46 0.93
C PHE A 117 -4.97 -9.03 2.40
N ILE A 118 -5.88 -8.09 2.70
CA ILE A 118 -6.16 -7.67 4.09
C ILE A 118 -6.76 -8.83 4.90
N VAL A 119 -7.64 -9.62 4.27
CA VAL A 119 -8.23 -10.81 4.91
C VAL A 119 -7.15 -11.86 5.19
N ASP A 120 -6.28 -12.12 4.23
CA ASP A 120 -5.17 -13.06 4.40
C ASP A 120 -4.22 -12.61 5.52
N ALA A 121 -3.85 -11.31 5.55
CA ALA A 121 -3.05 -10.72 6.62
C ALA A 121 -3.71 -10.86 7.99
N PHE A 122 -5.02 -10.61 8.09
CA PHE A 122 -5.78 -10.79 9.32
C PHE A 122 -5.74 -12.25 9.80
N ILE A 123 -5.97 -13.21 8.91
CA ILE A 123 -5.95 -14.64 9.23
C ILE A 123 -4.55 -15.06 9.68
N ALA A 124 -3.50 -14.62 8.99
CA ALA A 124 -2.11 -14.94 9.32
C ALA A 124 -1.70 -14.40 10.71
N ILE A 125 -2.17 -13.22 11.08
CA ILE A 125 -1.84 -12.58 12.37
C ILE A 125 -2.68 -13.18 13.52
N LYS A 126 -4.00 -13.27 13.35
CA LYS A 126 -4.94 -13.72 14.41
C LYS A 126 -4.98 -15.22 14.58
N LYS A 127 -4.66 -16.00 13.54
CA LYS A 127 -4.72 -17.47 13.52
C LYS A 127 -6.03 -17.99 14.10
N PRO A 128 -7.21 -17.55 13.61
CA PRO A 128 -8.48 -17.97 14.15
C PRO A 128 -8.68 -19.48 13.94
N LYS A 129 -9.33 -20.15 14.89
CA LYS A 129 -9.60 -21.60 14.80
C LYS A 129 -10.53 -21.97 13.66
N ILE A 130 -11.45 -21.07 13.30
CA ILE A 130 -12.44 -21.26 12.24
C ILE A 130 -12.53 -19.96 11.43
N VAL A 131 -12.50 -20.11 10.12
CA VAL A 131 -12.72 -19.01 9.17
C VAL A 131 -13.86 -19.42 8.24
N VAL A 132 -14.86 -18.57 8.11
CA VAL A 132 -15.96 -18.77 7.16
C VAL A 132 -15.89 -17.67 6.12
N LEU A 133 -15.65 -18.05 4.86
CA LEU A 133 -15.62 -17.14 3.72
C LEU A 133 -16.83 -17.40 2.83
N ILE A 134 -17.61 -16.36 2.60
CA ILE A 134 -18.80 -16.42 1.72
C ILE A 134 -18.49 -15.60 0.47
N GLY A 135 -18.50 -16.23 -0.68
CA GLY A 135 -18.27 -15.61 -1.99
C GLY A 135 -19.51 -15.69 -2.88
N PRO A 136 -19.65 -14.75 -3.83
CA PRO A 136 -20.79 -14.73 -4.76
C PRO A 136 -20.75 -15.85 -5.81
N THR A 137 -19.59 -16.47 -6.01
CA THR A 137 -19.42 -17.57 -6.98
C THR A 137 -18.51 -18.67 -6.43
N VAL A 138 -18.74 -19.90 -6.90
CA VAL A 138 -17.92 -21.07 -6.55
C VAL A 138 -16.44 -20.84 -6.93
N ALA A 139 -16.18 -20.20 -8.08
CA ALA A 139 -14.80 -19.92 -8.52
C ALA A 139 -14.05 -19.03 -7.54
N LEU A 140 -14.67 -17.97 -7.01
CA LEU A 140 -14.05 -17.08 -6.01
C LEU A 140 -13.86 -17.76 -4.65
N ALA A 141 -14.79 -18.65 -4.27
CA ALA A 141 -14.65 -19.44 -3.05
C ALA A 141 -13.47 -20.42 -3.17
N ASP A 142 -13.33 -21.06 -4.32
CA ASP A 142 -12.25 -22.02 -4.60
C ASP A 142 -10.87 -21.34 -4.70
N GLU A 143 -10.80 -20.16 -5.31
CA GLU A 143 -9.60 -19.32 -5.31
C GLU A 143 -9.17 -18.95 -3.89
N SER A 144 -10.13 -18.51 -3.06
CA SER A 144 -9.86 -18.17 -1.66
C SER A 144 -9.36 -19.37 -0.86
N ARG A 145 -9.95 -20.55 -1.09
CA ARG A 145 -9.53 -21.80 -0.46
C ARG A 145 -8.09 -22.17 -0.80
N ARG A 146 -7.72 -22.10 -2.10
CA ARG A 146 -6.33 -22.41 -2.56
C ARG A 146 -5.29 -21.45 -2.00
N ARG A 147 -5.67 -20.19 -1.80
CA ARG A 147 -4.76 -19.17 -1.27
C ARG A 147 -4.50 -19.31 0.22
N LEU A 148 -5.42 -19.94 0.96
CA LEU A 148 -5.33 -20.12 2.42
C LEU A 148 -4.80 -21.50 2.84
N GLN A 149 -4.47 -22.35 1.90
CA GLN A 149 -3.80 -23.64 2.12
C GLN A 149 -2.28 -23.48 2.14
#